data_b9c9ec8da4f9db41949a62d299103d5d
#
_entry.id   b9c9ec8da4f9db41949a62d299103d5d
#
_cell.length_a   1.000
_cell.length_b   1.000
_cell.length_c   1.000
_cell.angle_alpha   90.00
_cell.angle_beta   90.00
_cell.angle_gamma   90.00
#
_symmetry.space_group_name_H-M   'P 1'
#
loop_
_entity.id
_entity.type
_entity.pdbx_description
1 polymer ?
#
loop_
_entity_poly.entity_id
_entity_poly.type
_entity_poly.pdbx_seq_one_letter_code
_entity_poly.pdbx_strand_id
1 'polypeptide(L)'
;RDMAASFNHLYGKDLLVLPEAQVDDNVALLPGLDGRKMSKSYDNTIPLFVPADELRKKIMAIVTDSRAPGEPKETEGSALFQIYRAFASPAETAAFAQAFADGIAWGDAKQALFERIDREIAPMRARYAELIAHPAEVERILLRGAEKARAEAAPYIRQLREAAGLRNLASAAS
;
A
#
# COMPACT_ATOMS: atom_id res chain seq x y z
N ARG A 1 -2.49 -0.96 -19.90
CA ARG A 1 -2.55 0.06 -20.96
C ARG A 1 -2.52 -0.58 -22.35
N ASP A 2 -1.55 -1.42 -22.63
CA ASP A 2 -1.36 -2.04 -23.95
C ASP A 2 -2.54 -2.93 -24.37
N MET A 3 -3.13 -3.69 -23.45
CA MET A 3 -4.34 -4.46 -23.73
C MET A 3 -5.53 -3.57 -24.14
N ALA A 4 -5.71 -2.43 -23.44
CA ALA A 4 -6.78 -1.49 -23.76
C ALA A 4 -6.55 -0.84 -25.13
N ALA A 5 -5.31 -0.41 -25.42
CA ALA A 5 -4.95 0.18 -26.70
C ALA A 5 -5.14 -0.82 -27.86
N SER A 6 -4.68 -2.06 -27.68
CA SER A 6 -4.81 -3.13 -28.69
C SER A 6 -6.28 -3.49 -28.95
N PHE A 7 -7.11 -3.56 -27.90
CA PHE A 7 -8.55 -3.82 -28.05
C PHE A 7 -9.23 -2.71 -28.83
N ASN A 8 -9.01 -1.45 -28.45
CA ASN A 8 -9.63 -0.30 -29.12
C ASN A 8 -9.21 -0.24 -30.61
N HIS A 9 -7.92 -0.46 -30.88
CA HIS A 9 -7.40 -0.49 -32.26
C HIS A 9 -8.01 -1.64 -33.07
N LEU A 10 -8.02 -2.86 -32.54
CA LEU A 10 -8.49 -4.06 -33.25
C LEU A 10 -9.97 -3.97 -33.63
N TYR A 11 -10.80 -3.45 -32.72
CA TYR A 11 -12.26 -3.36 -32.92
C TYR A 11 -12.73 -1.99 -33.41
N GLY A 12 -11.84 -1.03 -33.64
CA GLY A 12 -12.15 0.29 -34.19
C GLY A 12 -13.10 1.12 -33.31
N LYS A 13 -13.03 0.95 -31.96
CA LYS A 13 -13.90 1.60 -30.98
C LYS A 13 -13.13 2.00 -29.74
N ASP A 14 -13.28 3.24 -29.30
CA ASP A 14 -12.67 3.74 -28.04
C ASP A 14 -13.52 3.35 -26.81
N LEU A 15 -13.68 2.04 -26.57
CA LEU A 15 -14.46 1.51 -25.46
C LEU A 15 -13.66 1.45 -24.17
N LEU A 16 -12.37 1.15 -24.25
CA LEU A 16 -11.50 1.03 -23.10
C LEU A 16 -10.73 2.34 -22.88
N VAL A 17 -10.90 2.95 -21.70
CA VAL A 17 -10.08 4.09 -21.31
C VAL A 17 -8.64 3.62 -21.08
N LEU A 18 -7.67 4.30 -21.69
CA LEU A 18 -6.26 3.95 -21.51
C LEU A 18 -5.79 4.41 -20.11
N PRO A 19 -5.43 3.48 -19.22
CA PRO A 19 -4.98 3.85 -17.89
C PRO A 19 -3.61 4.55 -17.94
N GLU A 20 -3.41 5.49 -17.02
CA GLU A 20 -2.14 6.14 -16.76
C GLU A 20 -1.60 5.73 -15.41
N ALA A 21 -0.29 5.56 -15.30
CA ALA A 21 0.35 5.25 -14.03
C ALA A 21 0.36 6.51 -13.14
N GLN A 22 -0.09 6.34 -11.90
CA GLN A 22 0.12 7.33 -10.84
C GLN A 22 1.09 6.73 -9.84
N VAL A 23 2.29 7.29 -9.75
CA VAL A 23 3.34 6.84 -8.85
C VAL A 23 3.69 8.01 -7.93
N ASP A 24 3.62 7.78 -6.62
CA ASP A 24 4.17 8.71 -5.64
C ASP A 24 5.66 8.38 -5.47
N ASP A 25 6.52 9.30 -5.90
CA ASP A 25 7.98 9.14 -5.88
C ASP A 25 8.52 8.92 -4.46
N ASN A 26 7.81 9.41 -3.43
CA ASN A 26 8.21 9.24 -2.03
C ASN A 26 8.08 7.80 -1.53
N VAL A 27 7.18 7.00 -2.15
CA VAL A 27 6.85 5.64 -1.73
C VAL A 27 6.96 4.62 -2.87
N ALA A 28 7.55 5.01 -3.98
CA ALA A 28 7.73 4.15 -5.16
C ALA A 28 8.47 2.84 -4.83
N LEU A 29 9.40 2.88 -3.86
CA LEU A 29 10.10 1.72 -3.33
C LEU A 29 10.20 1.83 -1.81
N LEU A 30 9.62 0.87 -1.09
CA LEU A 30 9.68 0.81 0.37
C LEU A 30 10.72 -0.22 0.82
N PRO A 31 11.73 0.16 1.63
CA PRO A 31 12.70 -0.79 2.18
C PRO A 31 12.08 -1.65 3.27
N GLY A 32 12.57 -2.87 3.40
CA GLY A 32 12.25 -3.77 4.51
C GLY A 32 13.18 -3.58 5.71
N LEU A 33 13.08 -4.47 6.70
CA LEU A 33 13.83 -4.42 7.94
C LEU A 33 15.36 -4.47 7.73
N ASP A 34 15.79 -5.09 6.65
CA ASP A 34 17.20 -5.29 6.25
C ASP A 34 17.72 -4.24 5.25
N GLY A 35 16.92 -3.21 4.93
CA GLY A 35 17.25 -2.16 3.99
C GLY A 35 17.04 -2.52 2.51
N ARG A 36 16.84 -3.81 2.15
CA ARG A 36 16.47 -4.21 0.80
C ARG A 36 15.00 -3.92 0.53
N LYS A 37 14.57 -3.94 -0.73
CA LYS A 37 13.15 -3.83 -1.09
C LYS A 37 12.31 -4.78 -0.24
N MET A 38 11.26 -4.24 0.40
CA MET A 38 10.33 -5.03 1.22
C MET A 38 9.67 -6.14 0.39
N SER A 39 9.78 -7.39 0.86
CA SER A 39 9.23 -8.57 0.18
C SER A 39 8.97 -9.70 1.16
N LYS A 40 7.86 -10.40 0.97
CA LYS A 40 7.55 -11.62 1.74
C LYS A 40 8.61 -12.70 1.57
N SER A 41 9.22 -12.82 0.37
CA SER A 41 10.27 -13.82 0.10
C SER A 41 11.58 -13.54 0.82
N TYR A 42 11.79 -12.34 1.34
CA TYR A 42 12.97 -11.98 2.13
C TYR A 42 12.71 -11.96 3.64
N ASP A 43 11.47 -12.23 4.06
CA ASP A 43 11.03 -12.14 5.46
C ASP A 43 11.39 -10.80 6.14
N ASN A 44 11.43 -9.72 5.35
CA ASN A 44 11.80 -8.38 5.80
C ASN A 44 10.60 -7.41 5.86
N THR A 45 9.38 -7.96 5.89
CA THR A 45 8.14 -7.18 5.90
C THR A 45 7.74 -6.69 7.29
N ILE A 46 7.02 -5.57 7.33
CA ILE A 46 6.36 -5.06 8.53
C ILE A 46 4.85 -5.27 8.34
N PRO A 47 4.22 -6.24 9.01
CA PRO A 47 2.78 -6.45 8.92
C PRO A 47 2.01 -5.31 9.58
N LEU A 48 0.95 -4.80 8.92
CA LEU A 48 0.24 -3.59 9.38
C LEU A 48 -0.61 -3.83 10.65
N PHE A 49 -1.30 -4.97 10.73
CA PHE A 49 -2.31 -5.21 11.77
C PHE A 49 -1.87 -6.19 12.86
N VAL A 50 -0.56 -6.39 13.02
CA VAL A 50 -0.03 -7.12 14.18
C VAL A 50 -0.24 -6.31 15.48
N PRO A 51 -0.23 -6.96 16.66
CA PRO A 51 -0.23 -6.27 17.95
C PRO A 51 0.86 -5.19 18.03
N ALA A 52 0.59 -4.12 18.78
CA ALA A 52 1.49 -2.98 18.85
C ALA A 52 2.90 -3.33 19.36
N ASP A 53 2.99 -4.28 20.31
CA ASP A 53 4.26 -4.78 20.84
C ASP A 53 5.06 -5.57 19.78
N GLU A 54 4.38 -6.33 18.92
CA GLU A 54 5.03 -7.03 17.79
C GLU A 54 5.49 -6.04 16.72
N LEU A 55 4.67 -5.04 16.37
CA LEU A 55 5.07 -3.95 15.48
C LEU A 55 6.32 -3.25 16.00
N ARG A 56 6.33 -2.91 17.30
CA ARG A 56 7.47 -2.28 17.96
C ARG A 56 8.73 -3.14 17.87
N LYS A 57 8.63 -4.44 18.15
CA LYS A 57 9.77 -5.39 18.03
C LYS A 57 10.35 -5.40 16.63
N LYS A 58 9.49 -5.44 15.60
CA LYS A 58 9.96 -5.41 14.20
C LYS A 58 10.64 -4.10 13.84
N ILE A 59 10.10 -2.96 14.26
CA ILE A 59 10.73 -1.65 14.02
C ILE A 59 12.07 -1.54 14.74
N MET A 60 12.17 -2.01 15.98
CA MET A 60 13.45 -2.03 16.71
C MET A 60 14.51 -2.92 16.04
N ALA A 61 14.10 -3.91 15.23
CA ALA A 61 15.00 -4.79 14.48
C ALA A 61 15.48 -4.19 13.15
N ILE A 62 15.00 -3.02 12.72
CA ILE A 62 15.49 -2.36 11.51
C ILE A 62 17.02 -2.16 11.62
N VAL A 63 17.73 -2.59 10.58
CA VAL A 63 19.18 -2.45 10.51
C VAL A 63 19.55 -0.96 10.39
N THR A 64 20.47 -0.52 11.22
CA THR A 64 21.05 0.83 11.23
C THR A 64 22.57 0.73 11.27
N ASP A 65 23.26 1.82 10.96
CA ASP A 65 24.71 1.88 11.07
C ASP A 65 25.20 1.99 12.54
N SER A 66 26.51 2.09 12.72
CA SER A 66 27.19 2.12 14.03
C SER A 66 27.38 3.52 14.61
N ARG A 67 26.81 4.58 14.00
CA ARG A 67 26.97 5.96 14.49
C ARG A 67 26.39 6.11 15.90
N ALA A 68 27.18 6.72 16.77
CA ALA A 68 26.79 6.95 18.17
C ALA A 68 25.72 8.08 18.30
N PRO A 69 25.06 8.17 19.45
CA PRO A 69 24.26 9.35 19.79
C PRO A 69 25.11 10.63 19.73
N GLY A 70 24.55 11.70 19.16
CA GLY A 70 25.25 12.96 18.93
C GLY A 70 26.03 13.03 17.60
N GLU A 71 26.25 11.92 16.91
CA GLU A 71 26.85 11.92 15.57
C GLU A 71 25.77 12.16 14.51
N PRO A 72 25.93 13.15 13.60
CA PRO A 72 25.01 13.39 12.51
C PRO A 72 24.79 12.16 11.65
N LYS A 73 23.53 11.93 11.25
CA LYS A 73 23.09 10.78 10.45
C LYS A 73 22.54 11.25 9.12
N GLU A 74 22.76 10.45 8.09
CA GLU A 74 22.24 10.73 6.76
C GLU A 74 20.85 10.13 6.59
N THR A 75 19.97 10.88 5.93
CA THR A 75 18.61 10.41 5.57
C THR A 75 18.62 9.58 4.30
N GLU A 76 19.56 9.86 3.39
CA GLU A 76 19.72 9.10 2.15
C GLU A 76 20.20 7.67 2.45
N GLY A 77 19.53 6.69 1.81
CA GLY A 77 19.82 5.27 2.06
C GLY A 77 19.33 4.72 3.40
N SER A 78 18.83 5.54 4.31
CA SER A 78 18.27 5.09 5.59
C SER A 78 16.90 4.45 5.41
N ALA A 79 16.79 3.13 5.61
CA ALA A 79 15.50 2.43 5.58
C ALA A 79 14.52 3.01 6.60
N LEU A 80 15.01 3.33 7.81
CA LEU A 80 14.20 3.91 8.87
C LEU A 80 13.60 5.26 8.46
N PHE A 81 14.42 6.14 7.87
CA PHE A 81 13.95 7.44 7.39
C PHE A 81 12.94 7.32 6.23
N GLN A 82 13.20 6.42 5.27
CA GLN A 82 12.30 6.20 4.14
C GLN A 82 10.94 5.66 4.59
N ILE A 83 10.92 4.72 5.54
CA ILE A 83 9.66 4.21 6.11
C ILE A 83 8.92 5.31 6.87
N TYR A 84 9.63 6.13 7.67
CA TYR A 84 9.03 7.26 8.39
C TYR A 84 8.36 8.24 7.42
N ARG A 85 9.06 8.62 6.35
CA ARG A 85 8.58 9.54 5.32
C ARG A 85 7.29 9.05 4.63
N ALA A 86 7.11 7.73 4.50
CA ALA A 86 5.92 7.14 3.91
C ALA A 86 4.64 7.38 4.73
N PHE A 87 4.77 7.65 6.03
CA PHE A 87 3.65 7.94 6.94
C PHE A 87 3.57 9.41 7.35
N ALA A 88 4.65 10.14 7.23
CA ALA A 88 4.81 11.49 7.77
C ALA A 88 4.35 12.56 6.78
N SER A 89 3.82 13.66 7.29
CA SER A 89 3.64 14.89 6.54
C SER A 89 4.99 15.51 6.14
N PRO A 90 5.02 16.44 5.16
CA PRO A 90 6.26 17.16 4.81
C PRO A 90 6.92 17.86 6.01
N ALA A 91 6.14 18.43 6.90
CA ALA A 91 6.66 19.11 8.11
C ALA A 91 7.27 18.12 9.10
N GLU A 92 6.60 16.97 9.36
CA GLU A 92 7.13 15.90 10.21
C GLU A 92 8.40 15.29 9.60
N THR A 93 8.44 15.11 8.28
CA THR A 93 9.62 14.62 7.56
C THR A 93 10.81 15.57 7.71
N ALA A 94 10.59 16.87 7.56
CA ALA A 94 11.64 17.88 7.74
C ALA A 94 12.16 17.90 9.18
N ALA A 95 11.27 17.84 10.17
CA ALA A 95 11.65 17.79 11.58
C ALA A 95 12.47 16.53 11.91
N PHE A 96 12.10 15.39 11.33
CA PHE A 96 12.82 14.13 11.53
C PHE A 96 14.19 14.14 10.83
N ALA A 97 14.28 14.77 9.64
CA ALA A 97 15.56 14.98 8.97
C ALA A 97 16.50 15.88 9.80
N GLN A 98 15.98 16.92 10.45
CA GLN A 98 16.76 17.76 11.35
C GLN A 98 17.23 16.96 12.57
N ALA A 99 16.41 16.12 13.16
CA ALA A 99 16.82 15.25 14.26
C ALA A 99 17.95 14.27 13.85
N PHE A 100 17.96 13.79 12.61
CA PHE A 100 19.05 12.99 12.05
C PHE A 100 20.35 13.82 11.96
N ALA A 101 20.27 15.05 11.46
CA ALA A 101 21.40 15.96 11.38
C ALA A 101 21.95 16.34 12.77
N ASP A 102 21.08 16.47 13.77
CA ASP A 102 21.43 16.75 15.18
C ASP A 102 21.96 15.52 15.93
N GLY A 103 22.00 14.35 15.28
CA GLY A 103 22.59 13.14 15.86
C GLY A 103 21.67 12.34 16.77
N ILE A 104 20.36 12.28 16.50
CA ILE A 104 19.38 11.48 17.25
C ILE A 104 19.91 10.05 17.49
N ALA A 105 19.72 9.49 18.69
CA ALA A 105 20.05 8.09 18.95
C ALA A 105 19.19 7.15 18.10
N TRP A 106 19.78 6.05 17.60
CA TRP A 106 19.02 5.09 16.78
C TRP A 106 17.81 4.49 17.49
N GLY A 107 17.89 4.28 18.82
CA GLY A 107 16.77 3.83 19.63
C GLY A 107 15.61 4.83 19.61
N ASP A 108 15.90 6.12 19.75
CA ASP A 108 14.90 7.20 19.75
C ASP A 108 14.30 7.38 18.35
N ALA A 109 15.13 7.29 17.32
CA ALA A 109 14.66 7.35 15.93
C ALA A 109 13.68 6.17 15.60
N LYS A 110 14.00 4.97 16.06
CA LYS A 110 13.12 3.79 15.92
C LYS A 110 11.83 3.96 16.74
N GLN A 111 11.93 4.51 17.93
CA GLN A 111 10.76 4.81 18.76
C GLN A 111 9.84 5.83 18.08
N ALA A 112 10.40 6.91 17.52
CA ALA A 112 9.65 7.92 16.78
C ALA A 112 8.96 7.31 15.54
N LEU A 113 9.63 6.41 14.82
CA LEU A 113 9.02 5.66 13.72
C LEU A 113 7.85 4.80 14.21
N PHE A 114 8.03 4.04 15.28
CA PHE A 114 6.95 3.22 15.86
C PHE A 114 5.75 4.09 16.22
N GLU A 115 5.94 5.19 16.94
CA GLU A 115 4.87 6.07 17.36
C GLU A 115 4.13 6.71 16.17
N ARG A 116 4.87 7.07 15.12
CA ARG A 116 4.25 7.63 13.90
C ARG A 116 3.37 6.61 13.19
N ILE A 117 3.85 5.38 13.04
CA ILE A 117 3.07 4.31 12.42
C ILE A 117 1.88 3.92 13.29
N ASP A 118 2.11 3.70 14.59
CA ASP A 118 1.07 3.23 15.50
C ASP A 118 -0.08 4.25 15.63
N ARG A 119 0.20 5.53 15.67
CA ARG A 119 -0.80 6.60 15.69
C ARG A 119 -1.81 6.47 14.54
N GLU A 120 -1.34 6.09 13.37
CA GLU A 120 -2.19 5.94 12.18
C GLU A 120 -2.86 4.57 12.10
N ILE A 121 -2.12 3.52 12.44
CA ILE A 121 -2.58 2.14 12.25
C ILE A 121 -3.42 1.62 13.44
N ALA A 122 -3.25 2.15 14.66
CA ALA A 122 -3.96 1.67 15.83
C ALA A 122 -5.51 1.65 15.66
N PRO A 123 -6.17 2.70 15.15
CA PRO A 123 -7.62 2.66 14.92
C PRO A 123 -8.01 1.63 13.84
N MET A 124 -7.19 1.46 12.80
CA MET A 124 -7.42 0.45 11.75
C MET A 124 -7.23 -0.96 12.31
N ARG A 125 -6.23 -1.17 13.16
CA ARG A 125 -5.99 -2.45 13.86
C ARG A 125 -7.15 -2.83 14.77
N ALA A 126 -7.72 -1.88 15.50
CA ALA A 126 -8.89 -2.10 16.32
C ALA A 126 -10.09 -2.55 15.46
N ARG A 127 -10.33 -1.88 14.33
CA ARG A 127 -11.39 -2.27 13.38
C ARG A 127 -11.13 -3.63 12.72
N TYR A 128 -9.88 -3.93 12.40
CA TYR A 128 -9.48 -5.25 11.89
C TYR A 128 -9.81 -6.35 12.90
N ALA A 129 -9.45 -6.17 14.18
CA ALA A 129 -9.73 -7.15 15.22
C ALA A 129 -11.24 -7.38 15.42
N GLU A 130 -12.03 -6.32 15.36
CA GLU A 130 -13.50 -6.39 15.40
C GLU A 130 -14.07 -7.20 14.24
N LEU A 131 -13.61 -6.91 13.00
CA LEU A 131 -14.06 -7.61 11.80
C LEU A 131 -13.69 -9.10 11.81
N ILE A 132 -12.49 -9.44 12.26
CA ILE A 132 -12.05 -10.85 12.38
C ILE A 132 -12.92 -11.61 13.39
N ALA A 133 -13.38 -10.94 14.46
CA ALA A 133 -14.29 -11.55 15.43
C ALA A 133 -15.72 -11.74 14.88
N HIS A 134 -16.08 -11.08 13.77
CA HIS A 134 -17.42 -11.08 13.19
C HIS A 134 -17.41 -11.43 11.68
N PRO A 135 -17.06 -12.67 11.29
CA PRO A 135 -16.92 -13.07 9.88
C PRO A 135 -18.18 -12.84 9.04
N ALA A 136 -19.38 -12.97 9.62
CA ALA A 136 -20.64 -12.70 8.93
C ALA A 136 -20.79 -11.22 8.52
N GLU A 137 -20.16 -10.28 9.22
CA GLU A 137 -20.12 -8.87 8.81
C GLU A 137 -19.22 -8.69 7.58
N VAL A 138 -18.07 -9.36 7.57
CA VAL A 138 -17.14 -9.35 6.42
C VAL A 138 -17.85 -9.89 5.19
N GLU A 139 -18.57 -11.01 5.31
CA GLU A 139 -19.33 -11.61 4.21
C GLU A 139 -20.39 -10.64 3.66
N ARG A 140 -21.15 -9.98 4.54
CA ARG A 140 -22.14 -8.95 4.12
C ARG A 140 -21.49 -7.78 3.37
N ILE A 141 -20.30 -7.34 3.79
CA ILE A 141 -19.55 -6.28 3.10
C ILE A 141 -19.13 -6.75 1.71
N LEU A 142 -18.62 -7.98 1.60
CA LEU A 142 -18.21 -8.57 0.32
C LEU A 142 -19.38 -8.75 -0.64
N LEU A 143 -20.53 -9.23 -0.16
CA LEU A 143 -21.73 -9.39 -0.98
C LEU A 143 -22.22 -8.04 -1.53
N ARG A 144 -22.32 -7.01 -0.70
CA ARG A 144 -22.66 -5.65 -1.15
C ARG A 144 -21.66 -5.08 -2.15
N GLY A 145 -20.36 -5.35 -1.93
CA GLY A 145 -19.31 -4.97 -2.86
C GLY A 145 -19.44 -5.68 -4.21
N ALA A 146 -19.76 -6.98 -4.19
CA ALA A 146 -19.98 -7.77 -5.39
C ALA A 146 -21.22 -7.30 -6.18
N GLU A 147 -22.29 -6.92 -5.51
CA GLU A 147 -23.48 -6.33 -6.16
C GLU A 147 -23.14 -5.03 -6.88
N LYS A 148 -22.43 -4.11 -6.22
CA LYS A 148 -21.97 -2.86 -6.83
C LYS A 148 -21.06 -3.12 -8.03
N ALA A 149 -20.08 -3.99 -7.88
CA ALA A 149 -19.15 -4.33 -8.95
C ALA A 149 -19.86 -4.96 -10.16
N ARG A 150 -20.87 -5.83 -9.93
CA ARG A 150 -21.68 -6.41 -11.02
C ARG A 150 -22.55 -5.38 -11.72
N ALA A 151 -23.12 -4.44 -10.97
CA ALA A 151 -23.95 -3.37 -11.56
C ALA A 151 -23.12 -2.51 -12.54
N GLU A 152 -21.89 -2.21 -12.22
CA GLU A 152 -20.95 -1.47 -13.08
C GLU A 152 -20.42 -2.34 -14.23
N ALA A 153 -19.91 -3.52 -13.90
CA ALA A 153 -19.16 -4.35 -14.84
C ALA A 153 -20.08 -5.04 -15.88
N ALA A 154 -21.28 -5.50 -15.52
CA ALA A 154 -22.10 -6.30 -16.41
C ALA A 154 -22.57 -5.55 -17.69
N PRO A 155 -23.02 -4.29 -17.62
CA PRO A 155 -23.32 -3.51 -18.81
C PRO A 155 -22.09 -3.29 -19.69
N TYR A 156 -20.94 -3.01 -19.08
CA TYR A 156 -19.71 -2.73 -19.78
C TYR A 156 -19.13 -3.98 -20.48
N ILE A 157 -19.12 -5.11 -19.81
CA ILE A 157 -18.71 -6.41 -20.41
C ILE A 157 -19.61 -6.77 -21.59
N ARG A 158 -20.89 -6.43 -21.53
CA ARG A 158 -21.81 -6.62 -22.66
C ARG A 158 -21.36 -5.82 -23.89
N GLN A 159 -21.06 -4.54 -23.71
CA GLN A 159 -20.56 -3.69 -24.79
C GLN A 159 -19.24 -4.22 -25.41
N LEU A 160 -18.31 -4.69 -24.54
CA LEU A 160 -17.05 -5.28 -25.02
C LEU A 160 -17.27 -6.56 -25.83
N ARG A 161 -18.19 -7.43 -25.36
CA ARG A 161 -18.56 -8.66 -26.10
C ARG A 161 -19.19 -8.35 -27.44
N GLU A 162 -20.13 -7.41 -27.50
CA GLU A 162 -20.75 -6.96 -28.75
C GLU A 162 -19.73 -6.38 -29.71
N ALA A 163 -18.78 -5.58 -29.23
CA ALA A 163 -17.71 -5.03 -30.06
C ALA A 163 -16.81 -6.13 -30.64
N ALA A 164 -16.55 -7.18 -29.87
CA ALA A 164 -15.79 -8.36 -30.30
C ALA A 164 -16.60 -9.34 -31.16
N GLY A 165 -17.86 -9.04 -31.48
CA GLY A 165 -18.73 -9.92 -32.27
C GLY A 165 -19.31 -11.13 -31.50
N LEU A 166 -19.18 -11.14 -30.16
CA LEU A 166 -19.73 -12.21 -29.31
C LEU A 166 -21.20 -11.93 -29.02
N ARG A 167 -22.09 -12.73 -29.58
CA ARG A 167 -23.54 -12.62 -29.34
C ARG A 167 -24.00 -13.56 -28.21
N ASN A 168 -25.02 -13.11 -27.47
CA ASN A 168 -25.70 -13.98 -26.53
C ASN A 168 -26.67 -14.89 -27.33
N LEU A 169 -26.33 -16.16 -27.47
CA LEU A 169 -27.14 -17.12 -28.23
C LEU A 169 -28.52 -17.35 -27.61
N ALA A 170 -28.71 -17.15 -26.31
CA ALA A 170 -29.97 -17.30 -25.63
C ALA A 170 -31.03 -16.21 -26.02
N SER A 171 -30.60 -15.04 -26.51
CA SER A 171 -31.49 -13.97 -26.96
C SER A 171 -31.87 -14.05 -28.44
N ALA A 172 -31.32 -15.00 -29.19
CA ALA A 172 -31.58 -15.16 -30.62
C ALA A 172 -32.70 -16.19 -30.92
N ALA A 173 -33.32 -16.76 -29.88
CA ALA A 173 -34.39 -17.78 -29.99
C ALA A 173 -35.79 -17.27 -29.61
N SER A 174 -35.99 -15.93 -29.57
CA SER A 174 -37.33 -15.31 -29.36
C SER A 174 -37.74 -14.47 -30.55
#